data_3ec10ccdec189cb43d45ef6f67c495b3
#
_entry.id   3ec10ccdec189cb43d45ef6f67c495b3
#
_cell.length_a   1.000
_cell.length_b   1.000
_cell.length_c   1.000
_cell.angle_alpha   90.00
_cell.angle_beta   90.00
_cell.angle_gamma   90.00
#
_symmetry.space_group_name_H-M   'P 1'
#
loop_
_entity.id
_entity.type
_entity.pdbx_description
1 polymer ?
#
loop_
_entity_poly.entity_id
_entity_poly.type
_entity_poly.pdbx_seq_one_letter_code
_entity_poly.pdbx_strand_id
1 'polypeptide(L)'
;MKQAIGLIALVVKDYDEAIDFYTKKLHFKLIEDTYQPEQDKRWVVVSPGSTGASLLLAKPSKPEQEAFIGNQTGGRVFLFLNTDDFWRDYNDMVSKGITFVREPKKEPYGTVAVFADLYGNLWDLIESRQT
;
A
#
# COMPACT_ATOMS: atom_id res chain seq x y z
N MET A 1 -13.46 22.33 -12.53
CA MET A 1 -12.48 22.22 -11.44
C MET A 1 -11.68 20.93 -11.62
N LYS A 2 -10.36 21.02 -11.56
CA LYS A 2 -9.49 19.85 -11.74
C LYS A 2 -8.82 19.51 -10.41
N GLN A 3 -9.23 18.43 -9.81
CA GLN A 3 -8.68 17.96 -8.53
C GLN A 3 -8.44 16.46 -8.59
N ALA A 4 -7.47 15.98 -7.80
CA ALA A 4 -7.18 14.56 -7.67
C ALA A 4 -6.53 14.33 -6.31
N ILE A 5 -6.71 13.14 -5.76
CA ILE A 5 -6.00 12.73 -4.55
C ILE A 5 -4.58 12.40 -4.97
N GLY A 6 -3.62 13.18 -4.47
CA GLY A 6 -2.22 13.02 -4.83
C GLY A 6 -1.45 12.09 -3.92
N LEU A 7 -1.61 12.26 -2.60
CA LEU A 7 -0.91 11.48 -1.59
C LEU A 7 -1.88 10.95 -0.54
N ILE A 8 -1.60 9.75 -0.06
CA ILE A 8 -2.33 9.14 1.06
C ILE A 8 -1.26 8.79 2.10
N ALA A 9 -1.41 9.31 3.32
CA ALA A 9 -0.47 9.05 4.38
C ALA A 9 -0.70 7.68 5.00
N LEU A 10 0.38 6.94 5.19
CA LEU A 10 0.40 5.61 5.79
C LEU A 10 1.39 5.63 6.93
N VAL A 11 0.91 5.33 8.15
CA VAL A 11 1.80 5.30 9.31
C VAL A 11 2.61 4.02 9.29
N VAL A 12 3.94 4.15 9.40
CA VAL A 12 4.87 3.02 9.37
C VAL A 12 5.78 3.07 10.61
N LYS A 13 6.29 1.91 10.99
CA LYS A 13 7.21 1.80 12.11
C LYS A 13 8.61 2.26 11.73
N ASP A 14 9.06 1.93 10.52
CA ASP A 14 10.40 2.19 10.03
C ASP A 14 10.38 2.50 8.54
N TYR A 15 11.06 3.58 8.13
CA TYR A 15 11.06 3.98 6.71
C TYR A 15 11.68 2.93 5.81
N ASP A 16 12.87 2.45 6.15
CA ASP A 16 13.62 1.55 5.26
C ASP A 16 12.95 0.20 5.13
N GLU A 17 12.42 -0.32 6.23
CA GLU A 17 11.67 -1.57 6.24
C GLU A 17 10.43 -1.47 5.35
N ALA A 18 9.71 -0.34 5.45
CA ALA A 18 8.52 -0.11 4.64
C ALA A 18 8.88 0.08 3.16
N ILE A 19 9.94 0.84 2.87
CA ILE A 19 10.43 1.00 1.50
C ILE A 19 10.73 -0.38 0.89
N ASP A 20 11.45 -1.23 1.60
CA ASP A 20 11.81 -2.55 1.11
C ASP A 20 10.56 -3.38 0.81
N PHE A 21 9.58 -3.36 1.68
CA PHE A 21 8.36 -4.11 1.45
C PHE A 21 7.65 -3.64 0.18
N TYR A 22 7.39 -2.34 0.09
CA TYR A 22 6.62 -1.81 -1.03
C TYR A 22 7.36 -1.88 -2.35
N THR A 23 8.67 -1.68 -2.36
CA THR A 23 9.43 -1.72 -3.62
C THR A 23 9.80 -3.13 -4.05
N LYS A 24 10.22 -4.00 -3.12
CA LYS A 24 10.71 -5.33 -3.46
C LYS A 24 9.61 -6.37 -3.55
N LYS A 25 8.58 -6.27 -2.72
CA LYS A 25 7.50 -7.26 -2.69
C LYS A 25 6.29 -6.86 -3.51
N LEU A 26 5.97 -5.57 -3.58
CA LEU A 26 4.84 -5.07 -4.35
C LEU A 26 5.24 -4.40 -5.66
N HIS A 27 6.54 -4.27 -5.93
CA HIS A 27 7.06 -3.61 -7.14
C HIS A 27 6.68 -2.14 -7.27
N PHE A 28 6.37 -1.48 -6.15
CA PHE A 28 6.16 -0.04 -6.16
C PHE A 28 7.48 0.66 -6.43
N LYS A 29 7.41 1.88 -6.96
CA LYS A 29 8.59 2.70 -7.19
C LYS A 29 8.79 3.66 -6.04
N LEU A 30 10.03 3.84 -5.61
CA LEU A 30 10.40 4.89 -4.66
C LEU A 30 10.47 6.20 -5.46
N ILE A 31 9.50 7.07 -5.22
CA ILE A 31 9.39 8.34 -5.96
C ILE A 31 10.25 9.42 -5.32
N GLU A 32 10.30 9.45 -4.00
CA GLU A 32 11.06 10.45 -3.27
C GLU A 32 11.49 9.92 -1.91
N ASP A 33 12.69 10.31 -1.46
CA ASP A 33 13.19 9.99 -0.13
C ASP A 33 14.11 11.14 0.26
N THR A 34 13.55 12.15 0.93
CA THR A 34 14.26 13.39 1.26
C THR A 34 14.25 13.61 2.76
N TYR A 35 15.42 13.75 3.35
CA TYR A 35 15.54 14.10 4.76
C TYR A 35 15.18 15.56 4.98
N GLN A 36 14.38 15.81 6.01
CA GLN A 36 13.93 17.16 6.40
C GLN A 36 14.51 17.50 7.78
N PRO A 37 15.66 18.21 7.81
CA PRO A 37 16.37 18.46 9.08
C PRO A 37 15.57 19.23 10.12
N GLU A 38 14.73 20.18 9.70
CA GLU A 38 13.94 20.98 10.63
C GLU A 38 12.97 20.15 11.46
N GLN A 39 12.53 19.03 10.92
CA GLN A 39 11.55 18.17 11.58
C GLN A 39 12.14 16.81 11.96
N ASP A 40 13.40 16.58 11.62
CA ASP A 40 14.09 15.31 11.83
C ASP A 40 13.26 14.13 11.34
N LYS A 41 12.79 14.21 10.08
CA LYS A 41 12.06 13.14 9.46
C LYS A 41 12.36 13.08 7.96
N ARG A 42 11.91 12.01 7.33
CA ARG A 42 12.11 11.80 5.91
C ARG A 42 10.77 11.94 5.19
N TRP A 43 10.83 12.54 4.02
CA TRP A 43 9.69 12.62 3.13
C TRP A 43 9.82 11.47 2.14
N VAL A 44 9.07 10.38 2.39
CA VAL A 44 9.21 9.13 1.64
C VAL A 44 7.93 8.86 0.89
N VAL A 45 8.01 8.76 -0.43
CA VAL A 45 6.86 8.53 -1.30
C VAL A 45 7.12 7.30 -2.16
N VAL A 46 6.16 6.38 -2.15
CA VAL A 46 6.17 5.19 -3.03
C VAL A 46 4.89 5.19 -3.86
N SER A 47 4.96 4.62 -5.05
CA SER A 47 3.83 4.60 -5.98
C SER A 47 3.76 3.29 -6.75
N PRO A 48 2.55 2.72 -6.92
CA PRO A 48 2.41 1.51 -7.74
C PRO A 48 2.58 1.76 -9.23
N GLY A 49 2.39 3.00 -9.69
CA GLY A 49 2.47 3.29 -11.12
C GLY A 49 2.50 4.77 -11.40
N SER A 50 2.28 5.12 -12.66
CA SER A 50 2.34 6.51 -13.13
C SER A 50 1.01 7.25 -12.98
N THR A 51 -0.07 6.56 -12.67
CA THR A 51 -1.40 7.15 -12.48
C THR A 51 -1.94 6.78 -11.11
N GLY A 52 -2.90 7.56 -10.64
CA GLY A 52 -3.47 7.36 -9.32
C GLY A 52 -2.64 8.01 -8.23
N ALA A 53 -3.07 7.82 -6.98
CA ALA A 53 -2.41 8.40 -5.82
C ALA A 53 -1.14 7.63 -5.44
N SER A 54 -0.22 8.35 -4.80
CA SER A 54 0.97 7.75 -4.21
C SER A 54 0.81 7.66 -2.70
N LEU A 55 1.68 6.90 -2.05
CA LEU A 55 1.68 6.76 -0.59
C LEU A 55 2.82 7.56 0.02
N LEU A 56 2.50 8.32 1.06
CA LEU A 56 3.49 8.96 1.91
C LEU A 56 3.72 8.05 3.12
N LEU A 57 4.91 7.50 3.24
CA LEU A 57 5.28 6.67 4.39
C LEU A 57 5.71 7.59 5.52
N ALA A 58 4.96 7.59 6.62
CA ALA A 58 5.16 8.53 7.72
C ALA A 58 5.36 7.81 9.04
N LYS A 59 6.38 8.18 9.79
CA LYS A 59 6.57 7.63 11.14
C LYS A 59 5.72 8.42 12.14
N PRO A 60 5.27 7.77 13.21
CA PRO A 60 4.54 8.47 14.26
C PRO A 60 5.36 9.64 14.81
N SER A 61 4.73 10.79 14.98
CA SER A 61 5.33 11.95 15.63
C SER A 61 4.88 12.10 17.08
N LYS A 62 3.89 11.30 17.49
CA LYS A 62 3.33 11.28 18.85
C LYS A 62 3.00 9.84 19.23
N PRO A 63 3.06 9.51 20.55
CA PRO A 63 2.80 8.11 20.98
C PRO A 63 1.43 7.58 20.55
N GLU A 64 0.40 8.41 20.55
CA GLU A 64 -0.96 7.97 20.17
C GLU A 64 -1.07 7.57 18.70
N GLN A 65 -0.13 7.98 17.86
CA GLN A 65 -0.13 7.60 16.45
C GLN A 65 0.41 6.18 16.23
N GLU A 66 1.16 5.64 17.20
CA GLU A 66 1.73 4.31 17.09
C GLU A 66 0.66 3.22 17.02
N ALA A 67 -0.51 3.46 17.60
CA ALA A 67 -1.62 2.52 17.56
C ALA A 67 -2.17 2.30 16.15
N PHE A 68 -1.87 3.21 15.23
CA PHE A 68 -2.38 3.12 13.85
C PHE A 68 -1.43 2.42 12.90
N ILE A 69 -0.24 2.05 13.35
CA ILE A 69 0.67 1.23 12.54
C ILE A 69 -0.02 -0.12 12.31
N GLY A 70 -0.29 -0.45 11.05
CA GLY A 70 -0.97 -1.69 10.69
C GLY A 70 -2.47 -1.69 10.98
N ASN A 71 -3.02 -0.57 11.41
CA ASN A 71 -4.44 -0.44 11.77
C ASN A 71 -5.00 0.90 11.28
N GLN A 72 -4.68 1.23 10.05
CA GLN A 72 -4.99 2.53 9.45
C GLN A 72 -6.49 2.80 9.41
N THR A 73 -7.29 1.74 9.25
CA THR A 73 -8.75 1.86 9.11
C THR A 73 -9.52 1.11 10.19
N GLY A 74 -8.84 0.67 11.24
CA GLY A 74 -9.51 -0.06 12.32
C GLY A 74 -9.99 -1.45 11.93
N GLY A 75 -9.38 -2.07 10.91
CA GLY A 75 -9.72 -3.43 10.50
C GLY A 75 -10.48 -3.53 9.19
N ARG A 76 -10.80 -2.41 8.56
CA ARG A 76 -11.38 -2.40 7.21
C ARG A 76 -10.27 -2.45 6.17
N VAL A 77 -10.63 -2.80 4.94
CA VAL A 77 -9.72 -2.66 3.81
C VAL A 77 -9.33 -1.18 3.70
N PHE A 78 -8.03 -0.92 3.68
CA PHE A 78 -7.52 0.44 3.64
C PHE A 78 -7.48 0.99 2.23
N LEU A 79 -6.87 0.26 1.29
CA LEU A 79 -6.71 0.71 -0.09
C LEU A 79 -7.05 -0.42 -1.05
N PHE A 80 -7.40 -0.01 -2.26
CA PHE A 80 -7.75 -0.92 -3.35
C PHE A 80 -6.69 -0.78 -4.42
N LEU A 81 -5.94 -1.84 -4.68
CA LEU A 81 -4.89 -1.87 -5.69
C LEU A 81 -5.45 -2.50 -6.95
N ASN A 82 -5.66 -1.66 -7.95
CA ASN A 82 -6.15 -2.13 -9.24
C ASN A 82 -5.01 -2.72 -10.06
N THR A 83 -5.25 -3.84 -10.70
CA THR A 83 -4.27 -4.48 -11.58
C THR A 83 -4.91 -4.84 -12.92
N ASP A 84 -4.08 -4.91 -13.94
CA ASP A 84 -4.48 -5.38 -15.26
C ASP A 84 -4.31 -6.89 -15.41
N ASP A 85 -3.66 -7.55 -14.45
CA ASP A 85 -3.44 -9.01 -14.50
C ASP A 85 -3.38 -9.56 -13.07
N PHE A 86 -4.54 -9.97 -12.56
CA PHE A 86 -4.71 -10.43 -11.18
C PHE A 86 -3.79 -11.63 -10.86
N TRP A 87 -3.81 -12.66 -11.68
CA TRP A 87 -3.09 -13.90 -11.36
C TRP A 87 -1.58 -13.73 -11.42
N ARG A 88 -1.09 -12.90 -12.34
CA ARG A 88 0.34 -12.55 -12.38
C ARG A 88 0.77 -11.94 -11.05
N ASP A 89 0.02 -10.94 -10.59
CA ASP A 89 0.37 -10.22 -9.36
C ASP A 89 0.12 -11.06 -8.11
N TYR A 90 -0.99 -11.78 -8.06
CA TYR A 90 -1.28 -12.66 -6.94
C TYR A 90 -0.18 -13.71 -6.76
N ASN A 91 0.19 -14.40 -7.83
CA ASN A 91 1.21 -15.43 -7.76
C ASN A 91 2.58 -14.88 -7.39
N ASP A 92 2.94 -13.70 -7.90
CA ASP A 92 4.17 -13.03 -7.53
C ASP A 92 4.19 -12.68 -6.04
N MET A 93 3.11 -12.10 -5.53
CA MET A 93 2.99 -11.75 -4.12
C MET A 93 3.10 -12.98 -3.22
N VAL A 94 2.42 -14.07 -3.56
CA VAL A 94 2.50 -15.32 -2.79
C VAL A 94 3.94 -15.83 -2.77
N SER A 95 4.63 -15.79 -3.92
CA SER A 95 6.01 -16.26 -4.01
C SER A 95 6.96 -15.43 -3.14
N LYS A 96 6.61 -14.20 -2.84
CA LYS A 96 7.41 -13.30 -2.00
C LYS A 96 6.98 -13.30 -0.54
N GLY A 97 6.08 -14.21 -0.17
CA GLY A 97 5.67 -14.38 1.22
C GLY A 97 4.62 -13.40 1.71
N ILE A 98 3.93 -12.70 0.81
CA ILE A 98 2.83 -11.83 1.21
C ILE A 98 1.64 -12.69 1.65
N THR A 99 1.05 -12.34 2.80
CA THR A 99 -0.07 -13.07 3.36
C THR A 99 -1.39 -12.57 2.79
N PHE A 100 -2.15 -13.47 2.18
CA PHE A 100 -3.51 -13.17 1.77
C PHE A 100 -4.47 -13.63 2.86
N VAL A 101 -5.25 -12.70 3.40
CA VAL A 101 -6.21 -12.98 4.47
C VAL A 101 -7.57 -13.38 3.92
N ARG A 102 -7.82 -13.08 2.65
CA ARG A 102 -8.97 -13.60 1.89
C ARG A 102 -8.47 -14.12 0.56
N GLU A 103 -8.89 -15.34 0.23
CA GLU A 103 -8.47 -16.00 -0.99
C GLU A 103 -9.10 -15.36 -2.23
N PRO A 104 -8.50 -15.59 -3.41
CA PRO A 104 -9.05 -15.08 -4.65
C PRO A 104 -10.51 -15.53 -4.85
N LYS A 105 -11.32 -14.57 -5.28
CA LYS A 105 -12.74 -14.82 -5.55
C LYS A 105 -13.15 -14.07 -6.80
N LYS A 106 -13.91 -14.75 -7.64
CA LYS A 106 -14.47 -14.13 -8.84
C LYS A 106 -15.84 -13.56 -8.50
N GLU A 107 -15.94 -12.25 -8.56
CA GLU A 107 -17.17 -11.51 -8.32
C GLU A 107 -17.73 -10.99 -9.65
N PRO A 108 -19.00 -10.57 -9.69
CA PRO A 108 -19.55 -9.99 -10.93
C PRO A 108 -18.75 -8.79 -11.44
N TYR A 109 -18.12 -8.00 -10.53
CA TYR A 109 -17.37 -6.80 -10.87
C TYR A 109 -15.89 -7.08 -11.14
N GLY A 110 -15.38 -8.26 -10.86
CA GLY A 110 -13.99 -8.60 -11.11
C GLY A 110 -13.46 -9.70 -10.22
N THR A 111 -12.16 -9.97 -10.31
CA THR A 111 -11.47 -10.94 -9.47
C THR A 111 -10.76 -10.20 -8.36
N VAL A 112 -10.96 -10.64 -7.12
CA VAL A 112 -10.47 -9.94 -5.93
C VAL A 112 -9.84 -10.89 -4.93
N ALA A 113 -8.90 -10.37 -4.14
CA ALA A 113 -8.33 -11.03 -2.96
C ALA A 113 -7.89 -9.93 -2.00
N VAL A 114 -7.74 -10.27 -0.72
CA VAL A 114 -7.30 -9.29 0.28
C VAL A 114 -5.97 -9.76 0.87
N PHE A 115 -4.96 -8.89 0.83
CA PHE A 115 -3.67 -9.17 1.44
C PHE A 115 -3.39 -8.18 2.57
N ALA A 116 -2.46 -8.57 3.44
CA ALA A 116 -1.98 -7.70 4.50
C ALA A 116 -0.62 -7.14 4.10
N ASP A 117 -0.40 -5.85 4.33
CA ASP A 117 0.93 -5.27 4.12
C ASP A 117 1.86 -5.64 5.28
N LEU A 118 3.06 -5.07 5.29
CA LEU A 118 4.09 -5.40 6.27
C LEU A 118 3.61 -5.28 7.72
N TYR A 119 2.77 -4.29 8.00
CA TYR A 119 2.31 -4.02 9.36
C TYR A 119 0.90 -4.54 9.64
N GLY A 120 0.23 -5.09 8.63
CA GLY A 120 -1.09 -5.68 8.80
C GLY A 120 -2.25 -4.87 8.23
N ASN A 121 -1.99 -3.74 7.57
CA ASN A 121 -3.06 -3.03 6.88
C ASN A 121 -3.61 -3.90 5.75
N LEU A 122 -4.92 -3.89 5.58
CA LEU A 122 -5.57 -4.73 4.57
C LEU A 122 -5.71 -3.99 3.26
N TRP A 123 -5.35 -4.69 2.19
CA TRP A 123 -5.42 -4.19 0.83
C TRP A 123 -6.24 -5.13 -0.02
N ASP A 124 -7.09 -4.57 -0.86
CA ASP A 124 -7.82 -5.35 -1.87
C ASP A 124 -7.01 -5.32 -3.17
N LEU A 125 -6.66 -6.50 -3.67
CA LEU A 125 -6.08 -6.63 -5.00
C LEU A 125 -7.22 -6.96 -5.95
N ILE A 126 -7.45 -6.10 -6.95
CA ILE A 126 -8.63 -6.23 -7.79
C ILE A 126 -8.29 -6.01 -9.27
N GLU A 127 -8.73 -6.95 -10.09
CA GLU A 127 -8.76 -6.77 -11.53
C GLU A 127 -10.22 -6.59 -11.92
N SER A 128 -10.58 -5.37 -12.34
CA SER A 128 -11.95 -5.07 -12.71
C SER A 128 -12.34 -5.77 -13.99
N ARG A 129 -13.55 -6.31 -14.01
CA ARG A 129 -14.08 -6.95 -15.21
C ARG A 129 -14.29 -5.90 -16.28
N GLN A 130 -13.74 -6.17 -17.46
CA GLN A 130 -13.96 -5.31 -18.61
C GLN A 130 -15.22 -5.72 -19.33
N THR A 131 -16.04 -4.73 -19.67
CA THR A 131 -17.26 -4.92 -20.44
C THR A 131 -17.07 -4.46 -21.86
#